data_ec1f2e918bbd5f3ec5de45fa77e0752c
#
_entry.id   ec1f2e918bbd5f3ec5de45fa77e0752c
#
_cell.length_a   1.000
_cell.length_b   1.000
_cell.length_c   1.000
_cell.angle_alpha   90.00
_cell.angle_beta   90.00
_cell.angle_gamma   90.00
#
_symmetry.space_group_name_H-M   'P 1'
#
loop_
_entity.id
_entity.type
_entity.pdbx_description
1 polymer ?
#
loop_
_entity_poly.entity_id
_entity_poly.type
_entity_poly.pdbx_seq_one_letter_code
_entity_poly.pdbx_strand_id
1 'polypeptide(L)'
;MPTTTPSPPPKPSHYTRPLRPMGDAPKGVITRVSGPVVEARGLKGALLYHVAWVGPERLIGEIIRLAGDVATIQVYEDTSGLKVGDEVWDTGAPLWVELGPGLLGGIFDGVQRPLPLLTQPDDQGRPQEPYIARGVILPALDRQQRWPFTPAVNDGDHVEPGDLLGTVPETPHFHHRILVPPDYPPGRVEGLRSGEFRVREVIGHLIPDNGGPRRPLRLSHRWPVRKPRPIRRRLDPNIPLITGQRVIDTLFPIAKGGTAIIPGGFGTGKTVTEQSLAKWADADIVVYIGCGERGNEMTEVLVEFPELKDPRTGGPLMHRTVLIANTSNMPVAAREASIYTGVTIAEYFRDQGLDVALMADSTSRWGEALREVSGRLEEMPGEEGYPAYLASRLAGFYERAGLVETLGQEPRQGSVTIIGAVSPPGGDFSEPMTQNSLRLVGAFWALDVNLARRRHFPAIDWIASFTHYHLDDWFRDHVDALWPELRAQAQRLLQEERELEEIVQLVGSDALGDPEKVILDTGYLLREAFLQQSAFSDDAFCPLEKQFFMLRLVLAYHGAVKQHVRSGRCTFDQCIQESAPIRRSLFRLKEMTLDELRAAFPDLLAQIEHWSQGRH
;
A
#
# COMPACT_ATOMS: atom_id res chain seq x y z
N MET A 1 -3.36 -4.82 -41.57
CA MET A 1 -3.20 -3.60 -40.78
C MET A 1 -1.77 -3.58 -40.29
N PRO A 2 -0.97 -2.53 -40.47
CA PRO A 2 0.44 -2.54 -40.07
C PRO A 2 0.54 -2.38 -38.55
N THR A 3 1.26 -3.32 -37.93
CA THR A 3 1.65 -3.31 -36.53
C THR A 3 2.64 -2.16 -36.32
N THR A 4 2.23 -1.12 -35.62
CA THR A 4 3.13 -0.07 -35.15
C THR A 4 3.94 -0.62 -33.97
N THR A 5 5.19 -0.96 -34.23
CA THR A 5 6.22 -1.21 -33.20
C THR A 5 6.38 0.06 -32.36
N PRO A 6 6.40 -0.04 -31.01
CA PRO A 6 6.68 1.10 -30.16
C PRO A 6 8.10 1.61 -30.43
N SER A 7 8.24 2.94 -30.49
CA SER A 7 9.54 3.59 -30.70
C SER A 7 10.50 3.23 -29.55
N PRO A 8 11.78 2.94 -29.85
CA PRO A 8 12.75 2.64 -28.81
C PRO A 8 12.93 3.83 -27.87
N PRO A 9 13.18 3.60 -26.56
CA PRO A 9 13.40 4.66 -25.61
C PRO A 9 14.58 5.55 -26.02
N PRO A 10 14.53 6.86 -25.74
CA PRO A 10 15.58 7.79 -26.13
C PRO A 10 16.90 7.44 -25.46
N LYS A 11 17.99 7.50 -26.23
CA LYS A 11 19.35 7.16 -25.76
C LYS A 11 19.76 8.00 -24.54
N PRO A 12 20.48 7.42 -23.54
CA PRO A 12 20.86 8.07 -22.28
C PRO A 12 21.67 9.35 -22.39
N SER A 13 22.22 9.70 -23.55
CA SER A 13 23.18 10.78 -23.75
C SER A 13 22.68 12.20 -23.44
N HIS A 14 21.37 12.40 -23.28
CA HIS A 14 20.79 13.71 -22.94
C HIS A 14 20.54 13.93 -21.43
N TYR A 15 20.64 12.88 -20.62
CA TYR A 15 20.31 12.92 -19.19
C TYR A 15 21.54 13.01 -18.26
N THR A 16 22.73 12.82 -18.79
CA THR A 16 23.98 12.66 -18.03
C THR A 16 24.75 13.96 -17.75
N ARG A 17 24.13 15.13 -17.78
CA ARG A 17 24.83 16.34 -17.29
C ARG A 17 24.83 16.35 -15.77
N PRO A 18 26.01 16.28 -15.10
CA PRO A 18 26.07 16.41 -13.66
C PRO A 18 25.49 17.76 -13.24
N LEU A 19 24.62 17.75 -12.22
CA LEU A 19 24.21 18.99 -11.57
C LEU A 19 25.48 19.67 -11.06
N ARG A 20 25.74 20.90 -11.49
CA ARG A 20 26.84 21.71 -10.93
C ARG A 20 26.57 21.89 -9.43
N PRO A 21 27.57 21.79 -8.55
CA PRO A 21 27.40 22.19 -7.17
C PRO A 21 26.83 23.62 -7.21
N MET A 22 25.76 23.87 -6.44
CA MET A 22 25.36 25.25 -6.15
C MET A 22 26.58 25.90 -5.51
N GLY A 23 27.09 27.01 -6.08
CA GLY A 23 28.30 27.68 -5.63
C GLY A 23 28.28 27.84 -4.11
N ASP A 24 29.39 27.93 -3.43
CA ASP A 24 29.61 28.10 -1.98
C ASP A 24 28.98 27.05 -1.03
N ALA A 25 28.59 25.88 -1.52
CA ALA A 25 28.14 24.79 -0.65
C ALA A 25 29.29 24.45 0.35
N PRO A 26 29.00 24.31 1.66
CA PRO A 26 29.97 23.88 2.65
C PRO A 26 30.65 22.60 2.22
N LYS A 27 31.99 22.64 2.13
CA LYS A 27 32.82 21.49 1.78
C LYS A 27 33.36 20.84 3.03
N GLY A 28 33.19 19.51 3.12
CA GLY A 28 33.86 18.68 4.12
C GLY A 28 34.78 17.67 3.47
N VAL A 29 35.49 16.93 4.29
CA VAL A 29 36.43 15.89 3.87
C VAL A 29 36.10 14.59 4.59
N ILE A 30 36.06 13.47 3.88
CA ILE A 30 35.81 12.12 4.42
C ILE A 30 36.93 11.75 5.39
N THR A 31 36.57 11.35 6.59
CA THR A 31 37.49 10.86 7.63
C THR A 31 37.38 9.36 7.88
N ARG A 32 36.23 8.77 7.59
CA ARG A 32 35.96 7.32 7.76
C ARG A 32 34.92 6.85 6.75
N VAL A 33 35.08 5.63 6.23
CA VAL A 33 34.09 4.93 5.42
C VAL A 33 33.82 3.57 6.07
N SER A 34 32.56 3.26 6.36
CA SER A 34 32.12 2.00 6.98
C SER A 34 30.85 1.50 6.29
N GLY A 35 31.00 0.77 5.17
CA GLY A 35 29.87 0.37 4.34
C GLY A 35 29.07 1.59 3.88
N PRO A 36 27.73 1.62 4.04
CA PRO A 36 26.90 2.74 3.62
C PRO A 36 27.04 4.00 4.50
N VAL A 37 27.85 3.95 5.56
CA VAL A 37 28.04 5.07 6.49
C VAL A 37 29.40 5.74 6.25
N VAL A 38 29.39 7.04 6.06
CA VAL A 38 30.58 7.87 5.84
C VAL A 38 30.62 8.98 6.91
N GLU A 39 31.80 9.18 7.51
CA GLU A 39 32.03 10.32 8.41
C GLU A 39 32.84 11.40 7.66
N ALA A 40 32.40 12.64 7.77
CA ALA A 40 33.09 13.78 7.18
C ALA A 40 33.24 14.91 8.19
N ARG A 41 34.33 15.68 8.06
CA ARG A 41 34.60 16.92 8.85
C ARG A 41 34.52 18.13 7.99
N GLY A 42 34.24 19.28 8.61
CA GLY A 42 34.28 20.60 7.96
C GLY A 42 32.96 21.05 7.34
N LEU A 43 31.89 20.31 7.47
CA LEU A 43 30.55 20.69 6.97
C LEU A 43 29.89 21.72 7.89
N LYS A 44 30.43 22.96 7.88
CA LYS A 44 29.93 24.04 8.72
C LYS A 44 28.51 24.46 8.32
N GLY A 45 27.58 24.44 9.29
CA GLY A 45 26.19 24.84 9.08
C GLY A 45 25.30 23.76 8.51
N ALA A 46 25.80 22.54 8.34
CA ALA A 46 25.00 21.39 7.95
C ALA A 46 23.93 21.09 9.01
N LEU A 47 22.76 20.66 8.56
CA LEU A 47 21.64 20.27 9.42
C LEU A 47 21.37 18.77 9.28
N LEU A 48 20.74 18.20 10.30
CA LEU A 48 20.24 16.81 10.23
C LEU A 48 19.26 16.66 9.06
N TYR A 49 19.38 15.53 8.38
CA TYR A 49 18.58 15.16 7.20
C TYR A 49 18.84 16.01 5.95
N HIS A 50 19.89 16.86 5.93
CA HIS A 50 20.35 17.41 4.68
C HIS A 50 20.94 16.33 3.79
N VAL A 51 20.68 16.42 2.50
CA VAL A 51 21.34 15.62 1.48
C VAL A 51 22.76 16.13 1.28
N ALA A 52 23.70 15.21 1.27
CA ALA A 52 25.10 15.45 0.96
C ALA A 52 25.53 14.74 -0.32
N TRP A 53 26.41 15.38 -1.09
CA TRP A 53 27.11 14.76 -2.21
C TRP A 53 28.43 14.21 -1.70
N VAL A 54 28.66 12.90 -1.87
CA VAL A 54 29.79 12.20 -1.26
C VAL A 54 30.76 11.72 -2.33
N GLY A 55 32.01 12.15 -2.25
CA GLY A 55 33.09 11.72 -3.10
C GLY A 55 33.07 12.29 -4.53
N PRO A 56 34.03 11.88 -5.39
CA PRO A 56 34.18 12.41 -6.74
C PRO A 56 33.01 12.07 -7.66
N GLU A 57 32.35 10.95 -7.45
CA GLU A 57 31.16 10.52 -8.20
C GLU A 57 29.88 11.19 -7.72
N ARG A 58 29.93 11.94 -6.60
CA ARG A 58 28.80 12.67 -6.00
C ARG A 58 27.65 11.74 -5.63
N LEU A 59 27.99 10.67 -4.91
CA LEU A 59 26.98 9.74 -4.39
C LEU A 59 25.99 10.48 -3.49
N ILE A 60 24.73 10.15 -3.58
CA ILE A 60 23.68 10.77 -2.75
C ILE A 60 23.73 10.15 -1.36
N GLY A 61 23.86 11.00 -0.33
CA GLY A 61 23.77 10.61 1.07
C GLY A 61 22.93 11.58 1.88
N GLU A 62 22.54 11.19 3.08
CA GLU A 62 21.79 12.01 4.03
C GLU A 62 22.55 12.12 5.34
N ILE A 63 22.64 13.32 5.89
CA ILE A 63 23.29 13.57 7.20
C ILE A 63 22.36 13.09 8.30
N ILE A 64 22.74 11.99 8.97
CA ILE A 64 21.91 11.34 9.99
C ILE A 64 22.37 11.63 11.44
N ARG A 65 23.60 12.15 11.61
CA ARG A 65 24.14 12.51 12.91
C ARG A 65 25.14 13.66 12.78
N LEU A 66 25.13 14.54 13.75
CA LEU A 66 26.10 15.63 13.88
C LEU A 66 26.71 15.58 15.29
N ALA A 67 28.04 15.52 15.37
CA ALA A 67 28.80 15.50 16.63
C ALA A 67 29.99 16.45 16.51
N GLY A 68 29.85 17.66 17.05
CA GLY A 68 30.85 18.70 16.90
C GLY A 68 31.10 19.08 15.45
N ASP A 69 32.31 18.84 14.94
CA ASP A 69 32.71 19.10 13.53
C ASP A 69 32.56 17.86 12.63
N VAL A 70 32.05 16.76 13.17
CA VAL A 70 31.86 15.49 12.43
C VAL A 70 30.39 15.31 12.05
N ALA A 71 30.14 15.16 10.76
CA ALA A 71 28.87 14.74 10.21
C ALA A 71 28.93 13.25 9.82
N THR A 72 27.99 12.45 10.30
CA THR A 72 27.80 11.08 9.85
C THR A 72 26.74 11.07 8.77
N ILE A 73 27.08 10.48 7.62
CA ILE A 73 26.29 10.51 6.40
C ILE A 73 25.95 9.06 6.01
N GLN A 74 24.69 8.78 5.83
CA GLN A 74 24.17 7.55 5.28
C GLN A 74 24.08 7.68 3.76
N VAL A 75 24.89 6.92 3.02
CA VAL A 75 24.94 6.99 1.56
C VAL A 75 23.91 6.02 0.95
N TYR A 76 23.11 6.51 0.02
CA TYR A 76 22.04 5.76 -0.65
C TYR A 76 22.52 4.93 -1.83
N GLU A 77 23.80 4.95 -2.12
CA GLU A 77 24.47 4.24 -3.21
C GLU A 77 25.63 3.38 -2.69
N ASP A 78 26.18 2.51 -3.54
CA ASP A 78 27.36 1.74 -3.19
C ASP A 78 28.56 2.67 -2.95
N THR A 79 29.18 2.53 -1.80
CA THR A 79 30.33 3.34 -1.35
C THR A 79 31.68 2.78 -1.76
N SER A 80 31.74 1.67 -2.49
CA SER A 80 32.98 1.06 -2.97
C SER A 80 33.80 2.11 -3.76
N GLY A 81 35.09 2.22 -3.44
CA GLY A 81 36.00 3.18 -4.09
C GLY A 81 36.07 4.56 -3.46
N LEU A 82 35.20 4.93 -2.49
CA LEU A 82 35.37 6.13 -1.68
C LEU A 82 36.62 6.02 -0.82
N LYS A 83 37.32 7.14 -0.65
CA LYS A 83 38.59 7.21 0.09
C LYS A 83 38.51 8.27 1.19
N VAL A 84 39.24 8.05 2.27
CA VAL A 84 39.55 9.10 3.23
C VAL A 84 40.28 10.22 2.51
N GLY A 85 39.82 11.47 2.69
CA GLY A 85 40.32 12.60 1.96
C GLY A 85 39.43 13.05 0.78
N ASP A 86 38.48 12.24 0.33
CA ASP A 86 37.52 12.68 -0.70
C ASP A 86 36.61 13.79 -0.17
N GLU A 87 36.17 14.66 -1.06
CA GLU A 87 35.32 15.82 -0.73
C GLU A 87 33.86 15.41 -0.52
N VAL A 88 33.19 16.11 0.38
CA VAL A 88 31.75 16.01 0.65
C VAL A 88 31.13 17.41 0.61
N TRP A 89 29.93 17.54 0.03
CA TRP A 89 29.22 18.82 -0.06
C TRP A 89 27.83 18.68 0.54
N ASP A 90 27.48 19.59 1.47
CA ASP A 90 26.10 19.75 1.95
C ASP A 90 25.28 20.51 0.91
N THR A 91 24.16 19.95 0.47
CA THR A 91 23.25 20.61 -0.48
C THR A 91 22.39 21.70 0.16
N GLY A 92 22.35 21.78 1.51
CA GLY A 92 21.50 22.69 2.27
C GLY A 92 20.01 22.35 2.21
N ALA A 93 19.63 21.17 1.73
CA ALA A 93 18.25 20.75 1.59
C ALA A 93 18.07 19.28 2.00
N PRO A 94 16.93 18.91 2.59
CA PRO A 94 16.63 17.52 2.92
C PRO A 94 16.34 16.69 1.66
N LEU A 95 16.28 15.36 1.82
CA LEU A 95 15.78 14.47 0.76
C LEU A 95 14.31 14.83 0.45
N TRP A 96 14.03 15.07 -0.82
CA TRP A 96 12.73 15.49 -1.30
C TRP A 96 12.30 14.63 -2.50
N VAL A 97 10.98 14.53 -2.68
CA VAL A 97 10.36 13.98 -3.89
C VAL A 97 9.81 15.10 -4.76
N GLU A 98 9.77 14.86 -6.05
CA GLU A 98 9.13 15.73 -7.02
C GLU A 98 7.71 15.22 -7.29
N LEU A 99 6.73 16.08 -7.10
CA LEU A 99 5.31 15.77 -7.13
C LEU A 99 4.65 16.56 -8.26
N GLY A 100 3.96 15.86 -9.16
CA GLY A 100 3.32 16.45 -10.33
C GLY A 100 2.87 15.40 -11.34
N PRO A 101 2.32 15.82 -12.50
CA PRO A 101 1.92 14.92 -13.57
C PRO A 101 3.10 14.10 -14.10
N GLY A 102 2.87 12.82 -14.39
CA GLY A 102 3.88 11.85 -14.79
C GLY A 102 4.33 10.92 -13.66
N LEU A 103 3.70 11.00 -12.48
CA LEU A 103 3.90 10.02 -11.40
C LEU A 103 3.17 8.71 -11.67
N LEU A 104 1.94 8.78 -12.19
CA LEU A 104 1.16 7.58 -12.49
C LEU A 104 1.81 6.78 -13.62
N GLY A 105 1.85 5.46 -13.45
CA GLY A 105 2.58 4.55 -14.33
C GLY A 105 4.09 4.58 -14.12
N GLY A 106 4.59 5.43 -13.22
CA GLY A 106 6.01 5.53 -12.90
C GLY A 106 6.51 4.38 -12.03
N ILE A 107 7.74 3.96 -12.32
CA ILE A 107 8.49 2.96 -11.57
C ILE A 107 9.77 3.63 -11.08
N PHE A 108 9.91 3.78 -9.76
CA PHE A 108 10.99 4.53 -9.14
C PHE A 108 11.79 3.67 -8.17
N ASP A 109 13.03 4.07 -7.91
CA ASP A 109 13.80 3.56 -6.78
C ASP A 109 13.48 4.29 -5.46
N GLY A 110 14.15 3.91 -4.38
CA GLY A 110 13.92 4.48 -3.05
C GLY A 110 14.17 6.00 -2.93
N VAL A 111 14.94 6.60 -3.83
CA VAL A 111 15.22 8.05 -3.90
C VAL A 111 14.54 8.73 -5.09
N GLN A 112 13.50 8.09 -5.63
CA GLN A 112 12.67 8.57 -6.74
C GLN A 112 13.41 8.72 -8.08
N ARG A 113 14.43 7.89 -8.37
CA ARG A 113 15.00 7.81 -9.72
C ARG A 113 14.15 6.85 -10.57
N PRO A 114 13.81 7.20 -11.82
CA PRO A 114 13.06 6.31 -12.71
C PRO A 114 13.86 5.05 -13.05
N LEU A 115 13.44 3.89 -12.57
CA LEU A 115 14.14 2.61 -12.79
C LEU A 115 14.28 2.21 -14.26
N PRO A 116 13.28 2.38 -15.14
CA PRO A 116 13.43 2.03 -16.56
C PRO A 116 14.54 2.80 -17.28
N LEU A 117 14.95 3.96 -16.75
CA LEU A 117 16.06 4.74 -17.30
C LEU A 117 17.42 4.37 -16.70
N LEU A 118 17.43 3.61 -15.59
CA LEU A 118 18.64 3.14 -14.90
C LEU A 118 19.06 1.74 -15.35
N THR A 119 18.14 0.95 -15.88
CA THR A 119 18.42 -0.39 -16.38
C THR A 119 18.89 -0.31 -17.84
N GLN A 120 20.12 -0.77 -18.10
CA GLN A 120 20.55 -0.98 -19.48
C GLN A 120 20.06 -2.37 -19.92
N PRO A 121 19.39 -2.51 -21.06
CA PRO A 121 19.07 -3.82 -21.60
C PRO A 121 20.36 -4.58 -21.94
N ASP A 122 20.33 -5.91 -21.84
CA ASP A 122 21.42 -6.77 -22.30
C ASP A 122 21.58 -6.68 -23.84
N ASP A 123 22.63 -7.29 -24.37
CA ASP A 123 22.89 -7.32 -25.81
C ASP A 123 21.76 -7.98 -26.63
N GLN A 124 20.79 -8.62 -25.97
CA GLN A 124 19.60 -9.24 -26.57
C GLN A 124 18.34 -8.41 -26.35
N GLY A 125 18.45 -7.21 -25.77
CA GLY A 125 17.32 -6.30 -25.50
C GLY A 125 16.47 -6.70 -24.30
N ARG A 126 16.91 -7.63 -23.45
CA ARG A 126 16.17 -8.05 -22.25
C ARG A 126 16.52 -7.14 -21.09
N PRO A 127 15.54 -6.75 -20.26
CA PRO A 127 15.84 -5.97 -19.05
C PRO A 127 16.77 -6.80 -18.14
N GLN A 128 17.95 -6.25 -17.86
CA GLN A 128 18.81 -6.79 -16.81
C GLN A 128 18.22 -6.47 -15.43
N GLU A 129 18.62 -7.22 -14.41
CA GLU A 129 18.32 -6.83 -13.02
C GLU A 129 18.71 -5.36 -12.81
N PRO A 130 17.87 -4.57 -12.10
CA PRO A 130 18.09 -3.14 -11.98
C PRO A 130 19.39 -2.86 -11.22
N TYR A 131 20.49 -2.75 -11.96
CA TYR A 131 21.76 -2.28 -11.45
C TYR A 131 21.77 -0.75 -11.52
N ILE A 132 21.66 -0.11 -10.37
CA ILE A 132 21.71 1.36 -10.30
C ILE A 132 23.16 1.81 -10.50
N ALA A 133 23.43 2.41 -11.65
CA ALA A 133 24.73 3.04 -11.91
C ALA A 133 24.96 4.16 -10.85
N ARG A 134 26.17 4.16 -10.26
CA ARG A 134 26.57 5.07 -9.19
C ARG A 134 26.67 6.51 -9.70
N GLY A 135 26.31 7.47 -8.87
CA GLY A 135 26.40 8.90 -9.18
C GLY A 135 25.44 9.38 -10.27
N VAL A 136 24.49 8.55 -10.68
CA VAL A 136 23.50 8.92 -11.71
C VAL A 136 22.35 9.69 -11.07
N ILE A 137 22.18 10.93 -11.50
CA ILE A 137 21.08 11.80 -11.06
C ILE A 137 20.12 11.97 -12.23
N LEU A 138 18.95 11.39 -12.09
CA LEU A 138 17.85 11.50 -13.05
C LEU A 138 16.70 12.30 -12.46
N PRO A 139 16.04 13.15 -13.27
CA PRO A 139 14.81 13.80 -12.83
C PRO A 139 13.71 12.75 -12.69
N ALA A 140 12.93 12.83 -11.62
CA ALA A 140 11.84 11.91 -11.35
C ALA A 140 10.72 12.01 -12.40
N LEU A 141 10.40 13.23 -12.82
CA LEU A 141 9.39 13.51 -13.85
C LEU A 141 10.05 13.85 -15.18
N ASP A 142 9.45 13.42 -16.29
CA ASP A 142 9.96 13.75 -17.63
C ASP A 142 9.96 15.26 -17.87
N ARG A 143 11.13 15.80 -18.24
CA ARG A 143 11.33 17.24 -18.50
C ARG A 143 10.89 17.66 -19.89
N GLN A 144 10.69 16.74 -20.80
CA GLN A 144 10.35 17.04 -22.18
C GLN A 144 8.84 16.91 -22.44
N GLN A 145 8.15 16.07 -21.67
CA GLN A 145 6.72 15.88 -21.82
C GLN A 145 5.96 17.19 -21.54
N ARG A 146 5.02 17.49 -22.46
CA ARG A 146 4.10 18.61 -22.33
C ARG A 146 2.74 18.13 -21.88
N TRP A 147 2.14 18.91 -21.01
CA TRP A 147 0.87 18.60 -20.39
C TRP A 147 -0.13 19.72 -20.67
N PRO A 148 -1.32 19.40 -21.19
CA PRO A 148 -2.38 20.40 -21.41
C PRO A 148 -2.97 20.80 -20.05
N PHE A 149 -2.65 22.02 -19.61
CA PHE A 149 -3.15 22.57 -18.36
C PHE A 149 -4.38 23.44 -18.61
N THR A 150 -5.46 23.16 -17.88
CA THR A 150 -6.70 23.94 -17.86
C THR A 150 -6.85 24.59 -16.48
N PRO A 151 -6.79 25.94 -16.37
CA PRO A 151 -6.98 26.64 -15.11
C PRO A 151 -8.40 26.49 -14.58
N ALA A 152 -8.52 26.39 -13.25
CA ALA A 152 -9.79 26.38 -12.52
C ALA A 152 -10.07 27.69 -11.78
N VAL A 153 -9.06 28.58 -11.70
CA VAL A 153 -9.16 29.91 -11.09
C VAL A 153 -8.77 30.98 -12.11
N ASN A 154 -9.25 32.19 -11.90
CA ASN A 154 -8.96 33.32 -12.77
C ASN A 154 -7.79 34.17 -12.26
N ASP A 155 -7.27 35.00 -13.14
CA ASP A 155 -6.26 35.97 -12.77
C ASP A 155 -6.84 36.99 -11.76
N GLY A 156 -6.13 37.23 -10.67
CA GLY A 156 -6.57 38.08 -9.56
C GLY A 156 -7.33 37.35 -8.45
N ASP A 157 -7.75 36.11 -8.65
CA ASP A 157 -8.41 35.33 -7.59
C ASP A 157 -7.47 35.12 -6.40
N HIS A 158 -8.05 35.16 -5.20
CA HIS A 158 -7.34 34.84 -3.96
C HIS A 158 -7.34 33.34 -3.74
N VAL A 159 -6.16 32.78 -3.43
CA VAL A 159 -5.98 31.35 -3.17
C VAL A 159 -5.16 31.11 -1.91
N GLU A 160 -5.42 29.99 -1.28
CA GLU A 160 -4.73 29.49 -0.10
C GLU A 160 -3.95 28.19 -0.44
N PRO A 161 -3.00 27.77 0.43
CA PRO A 161 -2.33 26.47 0.28
C PRO A 161 -3.35 25.34 0.14
N GLY A 162 -3.19 24.50 -0.88
CA GLY A 162 -4.11 23.39 -1.16
C GLY A 162 -5.29 23.71 -2.08
N ASP A 163 -5.50 24.99 -2.45
CA ASP A 163 -6.53 25.34 -3.43
C ASP A 163 -6.20 24.81 -4.82
N LEU A 164 -7.26 24.50 -5.59
CA LEU A 164 -7.15 24.00 -6.94
C LEU A 164 -6.77 25.14 -7.91
N LEU A 165 -5.62 25.03 -8.54
CA LEU A 165 -5.21 25.97 -9.62
C LEU A 165 -5.76 25.56 -10.98
N GLY A 166 -5.90 24.26 -11.22
CA GLY A 166 -6.37 23.72 -12.49
C GLY A 166 -6.11 22.22 -12.60
N THR A 167 -6.35 21.67 -13.78
CA THR A 167 -6.25 20.23 -14.04
C THR A 167 -5.42 19.92 -15.27
N VAL A 168 -4.86 18.71 -15.26
CA VAL A 168 -4.09 18.11 -16.35
C VAL A 168 -4.62 16.69 -16.59
N PRO A 169 -5.07 16.30 -17.80
CA PRO A 169 -5.39 14.92 -18.12
C PRO A 169 -4.10 14.09 -18.16
N GLU A 170 -3.85 13.26 -17.16
CA GLU A 170 -2.64 12.42 -17.07
C GLU A 170 -2.85 11.05 -17.67
N THR A 171 -4.02 10.45 -17.44
CA THR A 171 -4.44 9.20 -18.09
C THR A 171 -5.85 9.36 -18.66
N PRO A 172 -6.35 8.43 -19.51
CA PRO A 172 -7.69 8.55 -20.08
C PRO A 172 -8.82 8.69 -19.05
N HIS A 173 -8.57 8.21 -17.82
CA HIS A 173 -9.57 8.19 -16.74
C HIS A 173 -9.17 9.03 -15.53
N PHE A 174 -8.03 9.73 -15.58
CA PHE A 174 -7.51 10.49 -14.44
C PHE A 174 -7.10 11.90 -14.84
N HIS A 175 -7.72 12.88 -14.19
CA HIS A 175 -7.39 14.29 -14.28
C HIS A 175 -6.60 14.70 -13.04
N HIS A 176 -5.30 14.93 -13.24
CA HIS A 176 -4.39 15.37 -12.19
C HIS A 176 -4.73 16.78 -11.74
N ARG A 177 -4.98 16.99 -10.45
CA ARG A 177 -5.30 18.29 -9.86
C ARG A 177 -4.03 19.00 -9.47
N ILE A 178 -3.79 20.16 -10.05
CA ILE A 178 -2.66 21.02 -9.71
C ILE A 178 -3.11 21.95 -8.58
N LEU A 179 -2.47 21.82 -7.42
CA LEU A 179 -2.81 22.55 -6.21
C LEU A 179 -1.76 23.61 -5.89
N VAL A 180 -2.17 24.64 -5.16
CA VAL A 180 -1.21 25.57 -4.53
C VAL A 180 -0.34 24.78 -3.55
N PRO A 181 1.01 24.83 -3.67
CA PRO A 181 1.90 24.09 -2.79
C PRO A 181 1.66 24.42 -1.29
N PRO A 182 1.73 23.40 -0.39
CA PRO A 182 1.42 23.62 1.03
C PRO A 182 2.37 24.57 1.78
N ASP A 183 3.54 24.85 1.24
CA ASP A 183 4.56 25.76 1.78
C ASP A 183 4.45 27.19 1.22
N TYR A 184 3.48 27.45 0.34
CA TYR A 184 3.22 28.80 -0.15
C TYR A 184 2.28 29.55 0.81
N PRO A 185 2.48 30.87 1.00
CA PRO A 185 1.53 31.68 1.75
C PRO A 185 0.24 31.91 0.96
N PRO A 186 -0.86 32.31 1.61
CA PRO A 186 -2.03 32.83 0.92
C PRO A 186 -1.70 34.05 0.07
N GLY A 187 -2.41 34.24 -1.04
CA GLY A 187 -2.15 35.35 -1.95
C GLY A 187 -3.04 35.36 -3.18
N ARG A 188 -2.73 36.24 -4.13
CA ARG A 188 -3.48 36.39 -5.38
C ARG A 188 -2.72 35.77 -6.56
N VAL A 189 -3.46 35.13 -7.42
CA VAL A 189 -2.93 34.53 -8.65
C VAL A 189 -2.71 35.65 -9.68
N GLU A 190 -1.58 35.61 -10.39
CA GLU A 190 -1.25 36.56 -11.45
C GLU A 190 -0.65 35.84 -12.67
N GLY A 191 -1.19 36.13 -13.84
CA GLY A 191 -0.70 35.65 -15.12
C GLY A 191 -0.85 34.13 -15.32
N LEU A 192 -1.87 33.51 -14.72
CA LEU A 192 -2.19 32.09 -14.92
C LEU A 192 -2.74 31.87 -16.34
N ARG A 193 -2.15 30.91 -17.07
CA ARG A 193 -2.47 30.69 -18.47
C ARG A 193 -2.85 29.24 -18.72
N SER A 194 -3.87 29.05 -19.58
CA SER A 194 -4.16 27.76 -20.21
C SER A 194 -3.13 27.47 -21.31
N GLY A 195 -2.80 26.22 -21.53
CA GLY A 195 -1.88 25.82 -22.58
C GLY A 195 -1.11 24.54 -22.25
N GLU A 196 -0.16 24.20 -23.11
CA GLU A 196 0.72 23.05 -22.91
C GLU A 196 2.02 23.47 -22.24
N PHE A 197 2.28 22.91 -21.06
CA PHE A 197 3.45 23.21 -20.26
C PHE A 197 4.24 21.95 -19.87
N ARG A 198 5.55 22.10 -19.77
CA ARG A 198 6.40 21.12 -19.09
C ARG A 198 6.26 21.27 -17.57
N VAL A 199 6.52 20.20 -16.83
CA VAL A 199 6.30 20.17 -15.37
C VAL A 199 7.00 21.30 -14.58
N ARG A 200 8.11 21.85 -15.08
CA ARG A 200 8.85 22.96 -14.45
C ARG A 200 8.61 24.33 -15.07
N GLU A 201 7.90 24.42 -16.17
CA GLU A 201 7.53 25.70 -16.77
C GLU A 201 6.60 26.48 -15.82
N VAL A 202 6.74 27.79 -15.80
CA VAL A 202 5.90 28.67 -14.98
C VAL A 202 4.56 28.88 -15.67
N ILE A 203 3.49 28.44 -15.03
CA ILE A 203 2.10 28.59 -15.51
C ILE A 203 1.46 29.91 -15.07
N GLY A 204 1.98 30.51 -14.00
CA GLY A 204 1.53 31.75 -13.39
C GLY A 204 2.38 32.08 -12.16
N HIS A 205 1.94 33.05 -11.40
CA HIS A 205 2.61 33.45 -10.15
C HIS A 205 1.60 33.66 -9.03
N LEU A 206 2.05 33.49 -7.81
CA LEU A 206 1.34 33.88 -6.60
C LEU A 206 1.97 35.15 -6.03
N ILE A 207 1.16 36.16 -5.79
CA ILE A 207 1.52 37.38 -5.07
C ILE A 207 1.08 37.22 -3.62
N PRO A 208 2.00 37.01 -2.67
CA PRO A 208 1.66 36.79 -1.27
C PRO A 208 1.01 38.01 -0.62
N ASP A 209 -0.03 37.81 0.22
CA ASP A 209 -0.71 38.86 0.96
C ASP A 209 0.20 39.55 2.00
N ASN A 210 1.22 38.85 2.49
CA ASN A 210 2.19 39.35 3.46
C ASN A 210 3.28 40.25 2.85
N GLY A 211 3.18 40.63 1.57
CA GLY A 211 4.15 41.41 0.86
C GLY A 211 5.48 40.71 0.57
N GLY A 212 5.51 39.39 0.74
CA GLY A 212 6.66 38.55 0.43
C GLY A 212 6.97 38.49 -1.08
N PRO A 213 8.10 37.88 -1.46
CA PRO A 213 8.49 37.78 -2.87
C PRO A 213 7.48 36.93 -3.67
N ARG A 214 7.26 37.38 -4.90
CA ARG A 214 6.44 36.68 -5.91
C ARG A 214 6.88 35.20 -6.04
N ARG A 215 5.94 34.27 -5.99
CA ARG A 215 6.18 32.82 -6.06
C ARG A 215 5.74 32.24 -7.41
N PRO A 216 6.62 31.52 -8.13
CA PRO A 216 6.24 30.90 -9.40
C PRO A 216 5.34 29.69 -9.20
N LEU A 217 4.20 29.63 -9.87
CA LEU A 217 3.32 28.48 -9.94
C LEU A 217 3.77 27.54 -11.08
N ARG A 218 3.82 26.25 -10.83
CA ARG A 218 4.25 25.21 -11.78
C ARG A 218 3.34 23.99 -11.67
N LEU A 219 3.45 23.09 -12.64
CA LEU A 219 2.73 21.80 -12.59
C LEU A 219 3.33 20.83 -11.56
N SER A 220 4.57 21.03 -11.15
CA SER A 220 5.24 20.23 -10.12
C SER A 220 5.84 21.07 -9.01
N HIS A 221 5.91 20.48 -7.83
CA HIS A 221 6.63 21.03 -6.68
C HIS A 221 7.41 19.92 -5.96
N ARG A 222 8.27 20.32 -5.00
CA ARG A 222 9.06 19.40 -4.20
C ARG A 222 8.55 19.36 -2.77
N TRP A 223 8.66 18.19 -2.16
CA TRP A 223 8.31 18.02 -0.74
C TRP A 223 9.33 17.12 -0.02
N PRO A 224 9.78 17.48 1.21
CA PRO A 224 10.69 16.66 2.01
C PRO A 224 10.02 15.35 2.41
N VAL A 225 10.67 14.20 2.15
CA VAL A 225 10.08 12.87 2.38
C VAL A 225 9.81 12.57 3.85
N ARG A 226 10.65 13.09 4.76
CA ARG A 226 10.49 12.86 6.21
C ARG A 226 9.46 13.77 6.87
N LYS A 227 8.96 14.79 6.17
CA LYS A 227 7.96 15.72 6.68
C LYS A 227 6.58 15.32 6.18
N PRO A 228 5.64 14.92 7.07
CA PRO A 228 4.25 14.68 6.67
C PRO A 228 3.66 15.90 5.96
N ARG A 229 2.82 15.66 4.96
CA ARG A 229 2.12 16.76 4.29
C ARG A 229 1.00 17.29 5.18
N PRO A 230 0.87 18.61 5.31
CA PRO A 230 -0.11 19.20 6.21
C PRO A 230 -1.54 18.92 5.75
N ILE A 231 -2.41 18.81 6.71
CA ILE A 231 -3.85 18.59 6.55
C ILE A 231 -4.62 19.63 7.34
N ARG A 232 -5.89 19.86 7.01
CA ARG A 232 -6.77 20.71 7.80
C ARG A 232 -7.16 20.05 9.12
N ARG A 233 -7.69 18.82 9.02
CA ARG A 233 -7.99 17.96 10.19
C ARG A 233 -8.07 16.49 9.81
N ARG A 234 -7.90 15.61 10.78
CA ARG A 234 -8.21 14.19 10.65
C ARG A 234 -9.70 13.96 10.86
N LEU A 235 -10.23 12.99 10.13
CA LEU A 235 -11.60 12.50 10.28
C LEU A 235 -11.59 11.09 10.85
N ASP A 236 -12.68 10.69 11.48
CA ASP A 236 -12.84 9.32 11.94
C ASP A 236 -12.96 8.36 10.74
N PRO A 237 -12.20 7.28 10.72
CA PRO A 237 -12.23 6.31 9.63
C PRO A 237 -13.48 5.42 9.74
N ASN A 238 -14.59 5.86 9.16
CA ASN A 238 -15.91 5.24 9.23
C ASN A 238 -16.43 4.70 7.88
N ILE A 239 -15.60 4.75 6.84
CA ILE A 239 -15.91 4.24 5.50
C ILE A 239 -14.99 3.04 5.23
N PRO A 240 -15.51 1.84 4.91
CA PRO A 240 -14.67 0.69 4.60
C PRO A 240 -13.91 0.89 3.27
N LEU A 241 -12.69 0.40 3.22
CA LEU A 241 -12.00 0.11 1.98
C LEU A 241 -12.44 -1.29 1.53
N ILE A 242 -13.23 -1.35 0.46
CA ILE A 242 -13.73 -2.63 -0.05
C ILE A 242 -12.63 -3.33 -0.84
N THR A 243 -12.33 -4.56 -0.46
CA THR A 243 -11.22 -5.33 -1.03
C THR A 243 -11.69 -6.42 -2.00
N GLY A 244 -12.96 -6.80 -1.91
CA GLY A 244 -13.52 -7.96 -2.62
C GLY A 244 -13.08 -9.30 -2.05
N GLN A 245 -12.27 -9.29 -0.98
CA GLN A 245 -11.88 -10.48 -0.24
C GLN A 245 -12.88 -10.75 0.88
N ARG A 246 -13.65 -11.87 0.78
CA ARG A 246 -14.73 -12.16 1.74
C ARG A 246 -14.27 -12.24 3.19
N VAL A 247 -13.09 -12.81 3.45
CA VAL A 247 -12.55 -12.88 4.81
C VAL A 247 -12.23 -11.49 5.38
N ILE A 248 -11.74 -10.57 4.55
CA ILE A 248 -11.43 -9.20 4.95
C ILE A 248 -12.73 -8.41 5.10
N ASP A 249 -13.48 -8.23 4.02
CA ASP A 249 -14.64 -7.34 4.00
C ASP A 249 -15.71 -7.77 5.01
N THR A 250 -15.90 -9.10 5.20
CA THR A 250 -16.93 -9.61 6.13
C THR A 250 -16.42 -9.72 7.56
N LEU A 251 -15.24 -10.31 7.80
CA LEU A 251 -14.81 -10.62 9.17
C LEU A 251 -13.88 -9.54 9.74
N PHE A 252 -12.94 -9.02 8.96
CA PHE A 252 -11.88 -8.12 9.42
C PHE A 252 -11.72 -6.87 8.54
N PRO A 253 -12.79 -6.08 8.32
CA PRO A 253 -12.74 -4.93 7.44
C PRO A 253 -11.72 -3.88 7.90
N ILE A 254 -11.16 -3.17 6.93
CA ILE A 254 -10.32 -2.00 7.13
C ILE A 254 -11.08 -0.75 6.66
N ALA A 255 -10.88 0.35 7.36
CA ALA A 255 -11.44 1.62 6.93
C ALA A 255 -10.52 2.35 5.93
N LYS A 256 -11.06 3.17 5.04
CA LYS A 256 -10.31 4.15 4.26
C LYS A 256 -9.57 5.10 5.21
N GLY A 257 -8.27 5.26 5.00
CA GLY A 257 -7.40 5.95 5.94
C GLY A 257 -6.96 5.11 7.14
N GLY A 258 -7.27 3.82 7.15
CA GLY A 258 -6.85 2.88 8.18
C GLY A 258 -5.46 2.31 7.96
N THR A 259 -5.05 1.46 8.89
CA THR A 259 -3.77 0.75 8.88
C THR A 259 -3.99 -0.74 9.09
N ALA A 260 -3.27 -1.57 8.33
CA ALA A 260 -3.28 -3.01 8.50
C ALA A 260 -1.87 -3.60 8.35
N ILE A 261 -1.65 -4.76 8.95
CA ILE A 261 -0.48 -5.60 8.63
C ILE A 261 -0.92 -7.00 8.22
N ILE A 262 -0.12 -7.57 7.32
CA ILE A 262 -0.24 -8.94 6.83
C ILE A 262 1.01 -9.71 7.27
N PRO A 263 1.05 -10.24 8.51
CA PRO A 263 2.17 -11.05 8.92
C PRO A 263 2.02 -12.49 8.42
N GLY A 264 3.12 -13.07 7.98
CA GLY A 264 3.14 -14.45 7.54
C GLY A 264 4.53 -14.95 7.23
N GLY A 265 4.78 -16.24 7.43
CA GLY A 265 6.02 -16.89 7.07
C GLY A 265 6.25 -16.90 5.56
N PHE A 266 7.39 -17.43 5.14
CA PHE A 266 7.69 -17.60 3.73
C PHE A 266 6.69 -18.57 3.06
N GLY A 267 6.23 -18.24 1.85
CA GLY A 267 5.31 -19.08 1.09
C GLY A 267 3.84 -19.08 1.56
N THR A 268 3.45 -18.15 2.44
CA THR A 268 2.05 -18.02 2.89
C THR A 268 1.18 -17.20 1.95
N GLY A 269 1.76 -16.63 0.87
CA GLY A 269 1.03 -15.86 -0.13
C GLY A 269 0.85 -14.37 0.22
N LYS A 270 1.77 -13.77 1.01
CA LYS A 270 1.76 -12.31 1.31
C LYS A 270 1.68 -11.47 0.06
N THR A 271 2.66 -11.61 -0.83
CA THR A 271 2.76 -10.84 -2.07
C THR A 271 1.52 -11.02 -2.96
N VAL A 272 1.02 -12.26 -3.10
CA VAL A 272 -0.22 -12.54 -3.86
C VAL A 272 -1.42 -11.83 -3.23
N THR A 273 -1.51 -11.80 -1.91
CA THR A 273 -2.59 -11.10 -1.19
C THR A 273 -2.48 -9.59 -1.42
N GLU A 274 -1.29 -9.00 -1.28
CA GLU A 274 -1.09 -7.56 -1.51
C GLU A 274 -1.32 -7.16 -2.98
N GLN A 275 -0.87 -7.96 -3.94
CA GLN A 275 -1.17 -7.74 -5.36
C GLN A 275 -2.66 -7.81 -5.65
N SER A 276 -3.36 -8.77 -5.05
CA SER A 276 -4.82 -8.88 -5.16
C SER A 276 -5.51 -7.65 -4.58
N LEU A 277 -5.07 -7.17 -3.42
CA LEU A 277 -5.58 -5.93 -2.82
C LEU A 277 -5.28 -4.72 -3.70
N ALA A 278 -4.07 -4.59 -4.23
CA ALA A 278 -3.69 -3.51 -5.14
C ALA A 278 -4.57 -3.46 -6.40
N LYS A 279 -4.91 -4.63 -6.95
CA LYS A 279 -5.75 -4.75 -8.15
C LYS A 279 -7.22 -4.43 -7.86
N TRP A 280 -7.76 -4.95 -6.77
CA TRP A 280 -9.20 -5.01 -6.55
C TRP A 280 -9.73 -4.00 -5.54
N ALA A 281 -8.90 -3.47 -4.64
CA ALA A 281 -9.34 -2.53 -3.62
C ALA A 281 -10.02 -1.29 -4.23
N ASP A 282 -11.05 -0.82 -3.55
CA ASP A 282 -11.78 0.41 -3.89
C ASP A 282 -10.98 1.66 -3.51
N ALA A 283 -9.80 1.79 -4.11
CA ALA A 283 -8.94 2.97 -3.99
C ALA A 283 -8.79 3.63 -5.37
N ASP A 284 -8.70 4.95 -5.41
CA ASP A 284 -8.49 5.70 -6.65
C ASP A 284 -7.06 5.51 -7.16
N ILE A 285 -6.10 5.54 -6.25
CA ILE A 285 -4.67 5.41 -6.52
C ILE A 285 -4.08 4.29 -5.66
N VAL A 286 -3.15 3.56 -6.26
CA VAL A 286 -2.33 2.55 -5.58
C VAL A 286 -0.88 3.01 -5.57
N VAL A 287 -0.25 3.00 -4.41
CA VAL A 287 1.20 3.14 -4.26
C VAL A 287 1.75 1.82 -3.73
N TYR A 288 2.58 1.16 -4.51
CA TYR A 288 3.18 -0.12 -4.12
C TYR A 288 4.66 0.07 -3.86
N ILE A 289 5.11 -0.28 -2.66
CA ILE A 289 6.51 -0.19 -2.24
C ILE A 289 7.06 -1.60 -2.08
N GLY A 290 7.91 -2.02 -3.00
CA GLY A 290 8.75 -3.20 -2.84
C GLY A 290 10.01 -2.83 -2.07
N CYS A 291 10.04 -3.15 -0.78
CA CYS A 291 11.11 -2.76 0.14
C CYS A 291 11.98 -3.95 0.49
N GLY A 292 13.14 -4.08 -0.16
CA GLY A 292 14.14 -5.11 0.13
C GLY A 292 13.75 -6.52 -0.30
N GLU A 293 12.75 -6.66 -1.14
CA GLU A 293 12.34 -7.94 -1.69
C GLU A 293 13.37 -8.52 -2.67
N ARG A 294 13.27 -9.81 -2.94
CA ARG A 294 14.21 -10.48 -3.86
C ARG A 294 14.05 -9.94 -5.27
N GLY A 295 15.14 -9.87 -6.01
CA GLY A 295 15.15 -9.37 -7.37
C GLY A 295 14.16 -10.09 -8.29
N ASN A 296 14.02 -11.41 -8.16
CA ASN A 296 13.06 -12.19 -8.96
C ASN A 296 11.59 -11.88 -8.60
N GLU A 297 11.24 -11.75 -7.31
CA GLU A 297 9.88 -11.37 -6.87
C GLU A 297 9.53 -9.96 -7.34
N MET A 298 10.49 -9.05 -7.24
CA MET A 298 10.29 -7.68 -7.73
C MET A 298 10.23 -7.61 -9.25
N THR A 299 11.01 -8.43 -9.98
CA THR A 299 10.93 -8.52 -11.44
C THR A 299 9.54 -9.01 -11.86
N GLU A 300 8.98 -9.98 -11.13
CA GLU A 300 7.61 -10.45 -11.35
C GLU A 300 6.61 -9.30 -11.20
N VAL A 301 6.67 -8.53 -10.11
CA VAL A 301 5.84 -7.33 -9.92
C VAL A 301 6.04 -6.31 -11.04
N LEU A 302 7.28 -6.03 -11.43
CA LEU A 302 7.60 -5.04 -12.46
C LEU A 302 7.16 -5.46 -13.87
N VAL A 303 7.05 -6.77 -14.14
CA VAL A 303 6.57 -7.32 -15.41
C VAL A 303 5.05 -7.51 -15.39
N GLU A 304 4.50 -8.05 -14.31
CA GLU A 304 3.08 -8.38 -14.23
C GLU A 304 2.18 -7.16 -14.03
N PHE A 305 2.56 -6.21 -13.17
CA PHE A 305 1.71 -5.02 -12.91
C PHE A 305 1.38 -4.21 -14.17
N PRO A 306 2.31 -3.95 -15.10
CA PRO A 306 1.99 -3.28 -16.35
C PRO A 306 1.01 -4.05 -17.25
N GLU A 307 0.96 -5.39 -17.13
CA GLU A 307 0.06 -6.24 -17.92
C GLU A 307 -1.33 -6.39 -17.27
N LEU A 308 -1.44 -6.09 -15.95
CA LEU A 308 -2.71 -6.17 -15.25
C LEU A 308 -3.68 -5.10 -15.75
N LYS A 309 -4.94 -5.50 -15.89
CA LYS A 309 -6.04 -4.60 -16.21
C LYS A 309 -6.73 -4.14 -14.94
N ASP A 310 -7.03 -2.86 -14.88
CA ASP A 310 -7.89 -2.30 -13.85
C ASP A 310 -9.33 -2.79 -14.08
N PRO A 311 -9.92 -3.52 -13.13
CA PRO A 311 -11.26 -4.07 -13.29
C PRO A 311 -12.35 -2.99 -13.40
N ARG A 312 -12.09 -1.76 -12.95
CA ARG A 312 -13.04 -0.65 -12.99
C ARG A 312 -13.10 0.05 -14.36
N THR A 313 -11.96 0.16 -15.01
CA THR A 313 -11.82 0.91 -16.25
C THR A 313 -11.55 0.04 -17.48
N GLY A 314 -11.13 -1.20 -17.27
CA GLY A 314 -10.64 -2.11 -18.33
C GLY A 314 -9.29 -1.72 -18.92
N GLY A 315 -8.74 -0.57 -18.52
CA GLY A 315 -7.41 -0.09 -18.92
C GLY A 315 -6.27 -0.73 -18.12
N PRO A 316 -5.00 -0.39 -18.39
CA PRO A 316 -3.86 -0.84 -17.60
C PRO A 316 -3.97 -0.39 -16.14
N LEU A 317 -3.69 -1.30 -15.18
CA LEU A 317 -3.66 -0.98 -13.76
C LEU A 317 -2.65 0.13 -13.44
N MET A 318 -1.56 0.19 -14.19
CA MET A 318 -0.55 1.24 -14.08
C MET A 318 -1.09 2.67 -14.27
N HIS A 319 -2.23 2.86 -14.93
CA HIS A 319 -2.85 4.19 -15.05
C HIS A 319 -3.29 4.79 -13.72
N ARG A 320 -3.38 4.00 -12.66
CA ARG A 320 -3.66 4.45 -11.29
C ARG A 320 -2.63 3.98 -10.26
N THR A 321 -1.46 3.51 -10.71
CA THR A 321 -0.45 2.92 -9.83
C THR A 321 0.88 3.65 -9.93
N VAL A 322 1.55 3.80 -8.79
CA VAL A 322 2.96 4.21 -8.67
C VAL A 322 3.72 3.08 -8.01
N LEU A 323 4.78 2.60 -8.64
CA LEU A 323 5.65 1.55 -8.09
C LEU A 323 6.96 2.17 -7.57
N ILE A 324 7.34 1.77 -6.36
CA ILE A 324 8.65 2.08 -5.78
C ILE A 324 9.33 0.74 -5.50
N ALA A 325 10.43 0.49 -6.18
CA ALA A 325 11.15 -0.77 -6.08
C ALA A 325 12.56 -0.56 -5.53
N ASN A 326 12.83 -1.18 -4.39
CA ASN A 326 14.15 -1.31 -3.82
C ASN A 326 14.40 -2.78 -3.52
N THR A 327 15.16 -3.45 -4.38
CA THR A 327 15.47 -4.87 -4.25
C THR A 327 16.55 -5.14 -3.20
N SER A 328 16.68 -6.38 -2.75
CA SER A 328 17.62 -6.79 -1.70
C SER A 328 19.09 -6.58 -2.06
N ASN A 329 19.43 -6.51 -3.35
CA ASN A 329 20.77 -6.21 -3.85
C ASN A 329 21.06 -4.70 -3.98
N MET A 330 20.06 -3.85 -3.82
CA MET A 330 20.23 -2.40 -3.78
C MET A 330 20.75 -1.93 -2.41
N PRO A 331 21.37 -0.74 -2.32
CA PRO A 331 21.90 -0.22 -1.07
C PRO A 331 20.87 -0.12 0.05
N VAL A 332 21.28 -0.52 1.25
CA VAL A 332 20.43 -0.60 2.46
C VAL A 332 19.79 0.75 2.80
N ALA A 333 20.53 1.83 2.64
CA ALA A 333 20.06 3.17 2.94
C ALA A 333 18.90 3.61 2.01
N ALA A 334 18.97 3.26 0.72
CA ALA A 334 17.89 3.53 -0.24
C ALA A 334 16.62 2.73 0.11
N ARG A 335 16.77 1.57 0.75
CA ARG A 335 15.66 0.77 1.27
C ARG A 335 14.88 1.51 2.37
N GLU A 336 15.58 2.18 3.30
CA GLU A 336 14.93 3.03 4.28
C GLU A 336 14.19 4.21 3.62
N ALA A 337 14.81 4.86 2.64
CA ALA A 337 14.22 6.00 1.94
C ALA A 337 12.94 5.64 1.18
N SER A 338 12.84 4.41 0.64
CA SER A 338 11.70 3.98 -0.19
C SER A 338 10.35 4.11 0.53
N ILE A 339 10.32 3.82 1.82
CA ILE A 339 9.12 3.93 2.66
C ILE A 339 8.63 5.39 2.73
N TYR A 340 9.55 6.33 2.97
CA TYR A 340 9.21 7.75 3.06
C TYR A 340 8.86 8.36 1.70
N THR A 341 9.54 7.92 0.65
CA THR A 341 9.23 8.32 -0.73
C THR A 341 7.81 7.91 -1.10
N GLY A 342 7.45 6.65 -0.86
CA GLY A 342 6.13 6.13 -1.20
C GLY A 342 5.00 6.80 -0.42
N VAL A 343 5.15 6.93 0.89
CA VAL A 343 4.09 7.55 1.70
C VAL A 343 3.92 9.04 1.38
N THR A 344 4.98 9.75 0.99
CA THR A 344 4.88 11.15 0.56
C THR A 344 4.13 11.30 -0.76
N ILE A 345 4.35 10.38 -1.70
CA ILE A 345 3.59 10.33 -2.96
C ILE A 345 2.12 9.98 -2.68
N ALA A 346 1.85 9.05 -1.77
CA ALA A 346 0.49 8.71 -1.36
C ALA A 346 -0.24 9.92 -0.75
N GLU A 347 0.40 10.66 0.16
CA GLU A 347 -0.16 11.88 0.73
C GLU A 347 -0.43 12.97 -0.32
N TYR A 348 0.41 13.06 -1.36
CA TYR A 348 0.20 14.01 -2.45
C TYR A 348 -1.10 13.74 -3.23
N PHE A 349 -1.39 12.48 -3.51
CA PHE A 349 -2.66 12.13 -4.16
C PHE A 349 -3.86 12.27 -3.20
N ARG A 350 -3.70 11.95 -1.92
CA ARG A 350 -4.69 12.24 -0.87
C ARG A 350 -5.07 13.73 -0.85
N ASP A 351 -4.09 14.63 -0.95
CA ASP A 351 -4.34 16.08 -0.92
C ASP A 351 -5.19 16.55 -2.12
N GLN A 352 -5.22 15.77 -3.19
CA GLN A 352 -6.12 15.99 -4.32
C GLN A 352 -7.56 15.54 -4.05
N GLY A 353 -7.86 14.98 -2.87
CA GLY A 353 -9.17 14.44 -2.49
C GLY A 353 -9.41 13.04 -3.04
N LEU A 354 -8.38 12.20 -3.05
CA LEU A 354 -8.42 10.83 -3.56
C LEU A 354 -8.21 9.83 -2.42
N ASP A 355 -8.78 8.64 -2.60
CA ASP A 355 -8.53 7.50 -1.73
C ASP A 355 -7.32 6.72 -2.24
N VAL A 356 -6.26 6.68 -1.44
CA VAL A 356 -5.00 6.03 -1.78
C VAL A 356 -4.80 4.79 -0.95
N ALA A 357 -4.54 3.65 -1.59
CA ALA A 357 -4.06 2.44 -0.94
C ALA A 357 -2.54 2.32 -1.12
N LEU A 358 -1.82 2.27 -0.02
CA LEU A 358 -0.38 2.09 0.01
C LEU A 358 -0.06 0.70 0.55
N MET A 359 0.59 -0.14 -0.28
CA MET A 359 1.12 -1.44 0.07
C MET A 359 2.63 -1.34 0.29
N ALA A 360 3.14 -1.97 1.37
CA ALA A 360 4.56 -1.97 1.68
C ALA A 360 5.07 -3.40 1.91
N ASP A 361 5.63 -4.00 0.87
CA ASP A 361 6.18 -5.37 0.87
C ASP A 361 7.73 -5.34 0.84
N SER A 362 8.45 -5.59 1.93
CA SER A 362 7.91 -5.81 3.26
C SER A 362 8.52 -4.84 4.28
N THR A 363 7.74 -4.44 5.26
CA THR A 363 8.22 -3.59 6.36
C THR A 363 9.28 -4.28 7.22
N SER A 364 9.33 -5.61 7.25
CA SER A 364 10.42 -6.37 7.90
C SER A 364 11.78 -6.06 7.29
N ARG A 365 11.86 -5.93 5.97
CA ARG A 365 13.10 -5.58 5.28
C ARG A 365 13.52 -4.13 5.56
N TRP A 366 12.55 -3.24 5.78
CA TRP A 366 12.85 -1.91 6.28
C TRP A 366 13.43 -1.96 7.70
N GLY A 367 12.85 -2.77 8.61
CA GLY A 367 13.40 -3.00 9.94
C GLY A 367 14.83 -3.56 9.91
N GLU A 368 15.11 -4.53 9.02
CA GLU A 368 16.46 -5.05 8.80
C GLU A 368 17.43 -3.95 8.34
N ALA A 369 16.99 -3.04 7.46
CA ALA A 369 17.80 -1.90 7.04
C ALA A 369 18.12 -0.97 8.20
N LEU A 370 17.16 -0.66 9.07
CA LEU A 370 17.37 0.13 10.28
C LEU A 370 18.37 -0.54 11.23
N ARG A 371 18.26 -1.87 11.40
CA ARG A 371 19.20 -2.66 12.23
C ARG A 371 20.61 -2.63 11.67
N GLU A 372 20.77 -2.79 10.35
CA GLU A 372 22.10 -2.76 9.74
C GLU A 372 22.76 -1.37 9.86
N VAL A 373 22.02 -0.30 9.61
CA VAL A 373 22.53 1.06 9.74
C VAL A 373 22.90 1.38 11.18
N SER A 374 22.03 1.05 12.15
CA SER A 374 22.30 1.25 13.59
C SER A 374 23.53 0.47 14.04
N GLY A 375 23.71 -0.77 13.59
CA GLY A 375 24.91 -1.56 13.88
C GLY A 375 26.21 -0.93 13.37
N ARG A 376 26.17 -0.33 12.18
CA ARG A 376 27.34 0.38 11.63
C ARG A 376 27.63 1.73 12.31
N LEU A 377 26.62 2.33 12.93
CA LEU A 377 26.74 3.52 13.76
C LEU A 377 27.23 3.20 15.17
N GLU A 378 27.43 1.93 15.48
CA GLU A 378 27.83 1.45 16.82
C GLU A 378 26.84 1.93 17.91
N GLU A 379 25.54 2.05 17.54
CA GLU A 379 24.49 2.39 18.49
C GLU A 379 24.19 1.21 19.41
N MET A 380 23.77 1.51 20.65
CA MET A 380 23.39 0.45 21.59
C MET A 380 22.19 -0.32 21.04
N PRO A 381 22.30 -1.64 20.79
CA PRO A 381 21.21 -2.42 20.25
C PRO A 381 20.10 -2.60 21.30
N GLY A 382 18.87 -2.56 20.85
CA GLY A 382 17.70 -2.99 21.60
C GLY A 382 17.42 -4.48 21.42
N GLU A 383 16.15 -4.86 21.53
CA GLU A 383 15.67 -6.24 21.40
C GLU A 383 16.04 -6.81 20.02
N GLU A 384 16.57 -8.02 19.98
CA GLU A 384 17.05 -8.74 18.78
C GLU A 384 18.01 -7.93 17.88
N GLY A 385 18.72 -6.96 18.43
CA GLY A 385 19.66 -6.11 17.70
C GLY A 385 19.00 -4.98 16.89
N TYR A 386 17.72 -4.76 17.03
CA TYR A 386 17.04 -3.60 16.44
C TYR A 386 17.39 -2.31 17.18
N PRO A 387 17.37 -1.15 16.53
CA PRO A 387 17.58 0.13 17.20
C PRO A 387 16.45 0.43 18.20
N ALA A 388 16.80 1.09 19.31
CA ALA A 388 15.82 1.47 20.33
C ALA A 388 14.68 2.37 19.81
N TYR A 389 14.89 3.05 18.69
CA TYR A 389 13.90 3.91 18.04
C TYR A 389 13.03 3.18 16.99
N LEU A 390 13.09 1.85 16.89
CA LEU A 390 12.29 1.09 15.92
C LEU A 390 10.78 1.43 16.02
N ALA A 391 10.24 1.37 17.24
CA ALA A 391 8.82 1.66 17.48
C ALA A 391 8.43 3.07 17.01
N SER A 392 9.27 4.08 17.28
CA SER A 392 8.98 5.47 16.86
C SER A 392 9.08 5.66 15.34
N ARG A 393 9.97 4.93 14.65
CA ARG A 393 10.04 4.96 13.19
C ARG A 393 8.80 4.32 12.55
N LEU A 394 8.37 3.18 13.07
CA LEU A 394 7.13 2.51 12.63
C LEU A 394 5.91 3.40 12.89
N ALA A 395 5.81 3.99 14.09
CA ALA A 395 4.73 4.93 14.42
C ALA A 395 4.70 6.10 13.43
N GLY A 396 5.86 6.75 13.19
CA GLY A 396 5.94 7.87 12.24
C GLY A 396 5.55 7.52 10.80
N PHE A 397 5.65 6.25 10.40
CA PHE A 397 5.15 5.78 9.10
C PHE A 397 3.64 5.53 9.13
N TYR A 398 3.15 4.70 10.07
CA TYR A 398 1.73 4.35 10.13
C TYR A 398 0.83 5.55 10.50
N GLU A 399 1.32 6.52 11.27
CA GLU A 399 0.60 7.76 11.58
C GLU A 399 0.36 8.66 10.35
N ARG A 400 1.04 8.42 9.24
CA ARG A 400 0.77 9.12 7.97
C ARG A 400 -0.47 8.62 7.26
N ALA A 401 -1.01 7.46 7.63
CA ALA A 401 -2.34 7.01 7.25
C ALA A 401 -3.41 7.92 7.87
N GLY A 402 -4.55 8.04 7.22
CA GLY A 402 -5.69 8.76 7.75
C GLY A 402 -6.71 9.11 6.68
N LEU A 403 -7.96 9.18 7.10
CA LEU A 403 -9.02 9.89 6.41
C LEU A 403 -8.95 11.34 6.84
N VAL A 404 -8.86 12.28 5.91
CA VAL A 404 -8.57 13.68 6.23
C VAL A 404 -9.41 14.65 5.42
N GLU A 405 -9.58 15.81 5.99
CA GLU A 405 -9.96 17.03 5.29
C GLU A 405 -8.69 17.73 4.81
N THR A 406 -8.58 17.99 3.50
CA THR A 406 -7.42 18.61 2.89
C THR A 406 -7.35 20.10 3.21
N LEU A 407 -6.19 20.71 2.93
CA LEU A 407 -6.06 22.17 2.93
C LEU A 407 -6.90 22.79 1.80
N GLY A 408 -7.04 24.12 1.85
CA GLY A 408 -7.71 24.95 0.85
C GLY A 408 -9.01 25.54 1.36
N GLN A 409 -9.52 26.55 0.65
CA GLN A 409 -10.78 27.23 0.97
C GLN A 409 -11.98 26.26 0.80
N GLU A 410 -11.90 25.41 -0.22
CA GLU A 410 -12.83 24.30 -0.45
C GLU A 410 -12.16 22.97 -0.10
N PRO A 411 -12.20 22.56 1.17
CA PRO A 411 -11.53 21.33 1.59
C PRO A 411 -12.19 20.11 0.97
N ARG A 412 -11.37 19.17 0.53
CA ARG A 412 -11.80 17.88 0.01
C ARG A 412 -11.54 16.80 1.04
N GLN A 413 -12.27 15.71 0.93
CA GLN A 413 -12.01 14.51 1.70
C GLN A 413 -11.07 13.60 0.90
N GLY A 414 -10.02 13.10 1.51
CA GLY A 414 -9.09 12.14 0.91
C GLY A 414 -8.50 11.22 1.96
N SER A 415 -7.99 10.07 1.54
CA SER A 415 -7.45 9.08 2.48
C SER A 415 -6.14 8.47 2.01
N VAL A 416 -5.30 8.06 2.99
CA VAL A 416 -4.20 7.13 2.78
C VAL A 416 -4.40 5.94 3.68
N THR A 417 -4.66 4.78 3.10
CA THR A 417 -4.74 3.49 3.80
C THR A 417 -3.40 2.79 3.64
N ILE A 418 -2.77 2.38 4.75
CA ILE A 418 -1.45 1.72 4.73
C ILE A 418 -1.63 0.25 5.09
N ILE A 419 -1.15 -0.63 4.22
CA ILE A 419 -1.12 -2.08 4.40
C ILE A 419 0.34 -2.53 4.31
N GLY A 420 0.88 -3.04 5.40
CA GLY A 420 2.29 -3.48 5.46
C GLY A 420 2.40 -4.99 5.56
N ALA A 421 3.18 -5.61 4.68
CA ALA A 421 3.57 -7.01 4.85
C ALA A 421 4.66 -7.13 5.93
N VAL A 422 4.53 -8.12 6.77
CA VAL A 422 5.53 -8.47 7.79
C VAL A 422 5.95 -9.91 7.59
N SER A 423 7.27 -10.15 7.60
CA SER A 423 7.85 -11.48 7.35
C SER A 423 8.60 -11.96 8.60
N PRO A 424 7.88 -12.40 9.65
CA PRO A 424 8.53 -12.85 10.87
C PRO A 424 9.35 -14.12 10.60
N PRO A 425 10.61 -14.19 11.07
CA PRO A 425 11.44 -15.38 10.94
C PRO A 425 10.76 -16.60 11.57
N GLY A 426 10.69 -17.72 10.83
CA GLY A 426 10.03 -18.93 11.32
C GLY A 426 8.52 -18.83 11.53
N GLY A 427 7.89 -17.71 11.16
CA GLY A 427 6.47 -17.46 11.41
C GLY A 427 6.16 -17.07 12.86
N ASP A 428 7.16 -16.67 13.63
CA ASP A 428 7.02 -16.28 15.04
C ASP A 428 6.55 -14.82 15.16
N PHE A 429 5.29 -14.62 15.52
CA PHE A 429 4.71 -13.28 15.69
C PHE A 429 5.20 -12.54 16.95
N SER A 430 6.02 -13.17 17.80
CA SER A 430 6.60 -12.51 18.98
C SER A 430 7.82 -11.64 18.66
N GLU A 431 8.33 -11.69 17.42
CA GLU A 431 9.49 -10.90 17.01
C GLU A 431 9.20 -9.37 17.01
N PRO A 432 10.24 -8.53 17.21
CA PRO A 432 10.05 -7.10 17.49
C PRO A 432 9.33 -6.32 16.39
N MET A 433 9.55 -6.62 15.09
CA MET A 433 8.87 -5.92 14.00
C MET A 433 7.35 -6.16 14.01
N THR A 434 6.95 -7.42 14.17
CA THR A 434 5.54 -7.80 14.26
C THR A 434 4.89 -7.20 15.51
N GLN A 435 5.54 -7.33 16.67
CA GLN A 435 5.00 -6.83 17.94
C GLN A 435 4.86 -5.30 17.97
N ASN A 436 5.85 -4.56 17.46
CA ASN A 436 5.76 -3.11 17.40
C ASN A 436 4.70 -2.65 16.35
N SER A 437 4.62 -3.33 15.21
CA SER A 437 3.61 -3.02 14.20
C SER A 437 2.20 -3.32 14.69
N LEU A 438 2.01 -4.44 15.41
CA LEU A 438 0.73 -4.86 15.99
C LEU A 438 0.10 -3.80 16.90
N ARG A 439 0.94 -3.07 17.65
CA ARG A 439 0.48 -2.01 18.56
C ARG A 439 0.04 -0.73 17.87
N LEU A 440 0.38 -0.58 16.58
CA LEU A 440 0.18 0.65 15.80
C LEU A 440 -0.94 0.55 14.78
N VAL A 441 -1.30 -0.68 14.37
CA VAL A 441 -2.28 -0.89 13.30
C VAL A 441 -3.67 -1.17 13.83
N GLY A 442 -4.68 -0.80 13.03
CA GLY A 442 -6.08 -1.06 13.36
C GLY A 442 -6.59 -2.41 12.89
N ALA A 443 -5.93 -3.06 11.93
CA ALA A 443 -6.28 -4.39 11.46
C ALA A 443 -5.05 -5.31 11.37
N PHE A 444 -5.26 -6.58 11.67
CA PHE A 444 -4.24 -7.62 11.68
C PHE A 444 -4.77 -8.85 10.93
N TRP A 445 -4.13 -9.20 9.83
CA TRP A 445 -4.52 -10.30 8.96
C TRP A 445 -3.44 -11.36 8.93
N ALA A 446 -3.45 -12.24 9.95
CA ALA A 446 -2.45 -13.29 10.11
C ALA A 446 -2.56 -14.33 8.98
N LEU A 447 -1.47 -14.60 8.27
CA LEU A 447 -1.43 -15.67 7.28
C LEU A 447 -1.00 -16.99 7.92
N ASP A 448 -1.75 -18.04 7.66
CA ASP A 448 -1.48 -19.39 8.15
C ASP A 448 -0.86 -20.27 7.07
N VAL A 449 0.22 -20.97 7.43
CA VAL A 449 0.97 -21.87 6.51
C VAL A 449 0.14 -23.08 6.12
N ASN A 450 -0.73 -23.58 7.01
CA ASN A 450 -1.52 -24.78 6.74
C ASN A 450 -2.66 -24.46 5.78
N LEU A 451 -3.28 -23.27 5.90
CA LEU A 451 -4.26 -22.78 4.93
C LEU A 451 -3.61 -22.62 3.55
N ALA A 452 -2.43 -22.01 3.50
CA ALA A 452 -1.68 -21.84 2.25
C ALA A 452 -1.34 -23.19 1.59
N ARG A 453 -0.88 -24.17 2.36
CA ARG A 453 -0.60 -25.53 1.88
C ARG A 453 -1.85 -26.24 1.34
N ARG A 454 -3.02 -25.97 1.92
CA ARG A 454 -4.31 -26.46 1.42
C ARG A 454 -4.83 -25.68 0.22
N ARG A 455 -4.08 -24.68 -0.27
CA ARG A 455 -4.47 -23.76 -1.35
C ARG A 455 -5.75 -22.97 -1.02
N HIS A 456 -5.95 -22.67 0.24
CA HIS A 456 -7.00 -21.74 0.67
C HIS A 456 -6.49 -20.31 0.43
N PHE A 457 -7.18 -19.56 -0.42
CA PHE A 457 -6.86 -18.17 -0.70
C PHE A 457 -8.04 -17.26 -0.31
N PRO A 458 -7.77 -16.11 0.31
CA PRO A 458 -6.50 -15.76 0.99
C PRO A 458 -6.27 -16.67 2.20
N ALA A 459 -5.01 -16.94 2.54
CA ALA A 459 -4.67 -17.85 3.65
C ALA A 459 -4.73 -17.15 5.02
N ILE A 460 -5.72 -16.28 5.23
CA ILE A 460 -5.91 -15.49 6.44
C ILE A 460 -6.57 -16.37 7.51
N ASP A 461 -5.88 -16.50 8.64
CA ASP A 461 -6.40 -17.19 9.82
C ASP A 461 -7.46 -16.32 10.52
N TRP A 462 -8.70 -16.77 10.51
CA TRP A 462 -9.83 -16.06 11.11
C TRP A 462 -9.88 -16.13 12.64
N ILE A 463 -9.04 -16.94 13.28
CA ILE A 463 -8.92 -16.98 14.74
C ILE A 463 -7.87 -15.98 15.23
N ALA A 464 -6.71 -15.93 14.57
CA ALA A 464 -5.62 -15.05 14.95
C ALA A 464 -5.80 -13.59 14.48
N SER A 465 -6.63 -13.39 13.45
CA SER A 465 -6.85 -12.07 12.84
C SER A 465 -7.88 -11.24 13.61
N PHE A 466 -7.76 -9.92 13.53
CA PHE A 466 -8.72 -9.00 14.13
C PHE A 466 -8.77 -7.65 13.40
N THR A 467 -9.80 -6.87 13.71
CA THR A 467 -9.92 -5.46 13.34
C THR A 467 -10.48 -4.65 14.50
N HIS A 468 -9.96 -3.44 14.67
CA HIS A 468 -10.47 -2.43 15.61
C HIS A 468 -11.38 -1.40 14.94
N TYR A 469 -11.61 -1.52 13.63
CA TYR A 469 -12.52 -0.62 12.91
C TYR A 469 -13.97 -1.02 13.12
N HIS A 470 -14.75 -0.09 13.66
CA HIS A 470 -16.19 -0.25 13.91
C HIS A 470 -16.96 0.28 12.69
N LEU A 471 -17.21 -0.61 11.71
CA LEU A 471 -17.85 -0.25 10.44
C LEU A 471 -19.26 -0.83 10.28
N ASP A 472 -19.80 -1.42 11.33
CA ASP A 472 -21.11 -2.09 11.31
C ASP A 472 -22.25 -1.16 10.90
N ASP A 473 -22.22 0.12 11.30
CA ASP A 473 -23.22 1.10 10.91
C ASP A 473 -23.18 1.37 9.41
N TRP A 474 -21.97 1.51 8.84
CA TRP A 474 -21.83 1.69 7.40
C TRP A 474 -22.37 0.48 6.62
N PHE A 475 -22.04 -0.73 7.03
CA PHE A 475 -22.53 -1.95 6.38
C PHE A 475 -24.05 -2.11 6.52
N ARG A 476 -24.60 -1.75 7.68
CA ARG A 476 -26.05 -1.74 7.91
C ARG A 476 -26.78 -0.83 6.93
N ASP A 477 -26.23 0.36 6.71
CA ASP A 477 -26.87 1.41 5.89
C ASP A 477 -26.66 1.18 4.39
N HIS A 478 -25.56 0.53 3.96
CA HIS A 478 -25.18 0.42 2.57
C HIS A 478 -25.31 -0.99 1.98
N VAL A 479 -25.39 -2.02 2.82
CA VAL A 479 -25.53 -3.41 2.36
C VAL A 479 -26.87 -3.99 2.81
N ASP A 480 -27.03 -4.27 4.10
CA ASP A 480 -28.28 -4.76 4.69
C ASP A 480 -28.27 -4.64 6.22
N ALA A 481 -29.46 -4.41 6.79
CA ALA A 481 -29.64 -4.28 8.25
C ALA A 481 -29.18 -5.53 9.04
N LEU A 482 -29.19 -6.71 8.43
CA LEU A 482 -28.77 -7.96 9.04
C LEU A 482 -27.26 -8.22 8.99
N TRP A 483 -26.50 -7.43 8.24
CA TRP A 483 -25.07 -7.68 8.06
C TRP A 483 -24.28 -7.84 9.36
N PRO A 484 -24.40 -6.93 10.36
CA PRO A 484 -23.65 -7.06 11.60
C PRO A 484 -23.98 -8.32 12.40
N GLU A 485 -25.28 -8.73 12.37
CA GLU A 485 -25.74 -9.94 13.06
C GLU A 485 -25.17 -11.21 12.40
N LEU A 486 -25.25 -11.29 11.06
CA LEU A 486 -24.73 -12.42 10.30
C LEU A 486 -23.21 -12.56 10.46
N ARG A 487 -22.49 -11.42 10.42
CA ARG A 487 -21.03 -11.38 10.70
C ARG A 487 -20.72 -11.96 12.08
N ALA A 488 -21.39 -11.44 13.12
CA ALA A 488 -21.17 -11.89 14.49
C ALA A 488 -21.52 -13.38 14.68
N GLN A 489 -22.53 -13.87 13.99
CA GLN A 489 -22.90 -15.28 14.02
C GLN A 489 -21.83 -16.16 13.33
N ALA A 490 -21.31 -15.73 12.16
CA ALA A 490 -20.25 -16.45 11.46
C ALA A 490 -18.97 -16.53 12.29
N GLN A 491 -18.56 -15.41 12.91
CA GLN A 491 -17.37 -15.37 13.78
C GLN A 491 -17.51 -16.33 14.96
N ARG A 492 -18.66 -16.35 15.62
CA ARG A 492 -18.91 -17.29 16.73
C ARG A 492 -18.85 -18.74 16.29
N LEU A 493 -19.47 -19.09 15.16
CA LEU A 493 -19.47 -20.44 14.64
C LEU A 493 -18.06 -20.93 14.26
N LEU A 494 -17.25 -20.07 13.67
CA LEU A 494 -15.86 -20.37 13.34
C LEU A 494 -15.00 -20.56 14.62
N GLN A 495 -15.29 -19.81 15.67
CA GLN A 495 -14.63 -19.98 16.96
C GLN A 495 -15.03 -21.30 17.64
N GLU A 496 -16.34 -21.60 17.70
CA GLU A 496 -16.86 -22.84 18.26
C GLU A 496 -16.35 -24.07 17.48
N GLU A 497 -16.29 -23.97 16.15
CA GLU A 497 -15.71 -25.01 15.30
C GLU A 497 -14.26 -25.30 15.66
N ARG A 498 -13.43 -24.25 15.84
CA ARG A 498 -12.03 -24.43 16.19
C ARG A 498 -11.84 -25.19 17.51
N GLU A 499 -12.64 -24.84 18.50
CA GLU A 499 -12.64 -25.53 19.81
C GLU A 499 -13.05 -27.00 19.67
N LEU A 500 -14.05 -27.29 18.83
CA LEU A 500 -14.48 -28.65 18.55
C LEU A 500 -13.47 -29.43 17.72
N GLU A 501 -12.77 -28.82 16.76
CA GLU A 501 -11.68 -29.46 16.00
C GLU A 501 -10.57 -29.96 16.92
N GLU A 502 -10.22 -29.20 17.96
CA GLU A 502 -9.22 -29.61 18.96
C GLU A 502 -9.70 -30.83 19.76
N ILE A 503 -10.99 -30.88 20.12
CA ILE A 503 -11.58 -32.02 20.79
C ILE A 503 -11.56 -33.24 19.87
N VAL A 504 -11.96 -33.09 18.59
CA VAL A 504 -11.98 -34.18 17.59
C VAL A 504 -10.58 -34.78 17.39
N GLN A 505 -9.53 -33.96 17.40
CA GLN A 505 -8.14 -34.45 17.31
C GLN A 505 -7.74 -35.34 18.49
N LEU A 506 -8.32 -35.14 19.66
CA LEU A 506 -8.01 -35.90 20.86
C LEU A 506 -8.84 -37.16 21.02
N VAL A 507 -10.15 -37.10 20.73
CA VAL A 507 -11.09 -38.19 21.05
C VAL A 507 -11.81 -38.80 19.84
N GLY A 508 -11.64 -38.23 18.64
CA GLY A 508 -12.30 -38.65 17.40
C GLY A 508 -13.67 -38.01 17.23
N SER A 509 -14.13 -37.95 15.97
CA SER A 509 -15.45 -37.38 15.59
C SER A 509 -16.66 -38.13 16.13
N ASP A 510 -16.50 -39.41 16.38
CA ASP A 510 -17.60 -40.30 16.84
C ASP A 510 -18.03 -40.02 18.28
N ALA A 511 -17.18 -39.30 19.05
CA ALA A 511 -17.48 -38.91 20.43
C ALA A 511 -18.39 -37.65 20.50
N LEU A 512 -18.61 -36.95 19.38
CA LEU A 512 -19.43 -35.75 19.35
C LEU A 512 -20.92 -36.06 19.22
N GLY A 513 -21.74 -35.29 19.91
CA GLY A 513 -23.19 -35.30 19.72
C GLY A 513 -23.61 -34.62 18.41
N ASP A 514 -24.83 -34.83 18.00
CA ASP A 514 -25.36 -34.22 16.76
C ASP A 514 -25.33 -32.70 16.74
N PRO A 515 -25.58 -31.97 17.85
CA PRO A 515 -25.44 -30.51 17.86
C PRO A 515 -24.02 -30.02 17.56
N GLU A 516 -22.99 -30.68 18.10
CA GLU A 516 -21.59 -30.36 17.85
C GLU A 516 -21.19 -30.65 16.39
N LYS A 517 -21.73 -31.77 15.82
CA LYS A 517 -21.53 -32.08 14.40
C LYS A 517 -22.12 -31.02 13.47
N VAL A 518 -23.25 -30.40 13.84
CA VAL A 518 -23.85 -29.27 13.09
C VAL A 518 -22.90 -28.09 13.06
N ILE A 519 -22.23 -27.78 14.16
CA ILE A 519 -21.27 -26.64 14.22
C ILE A 519 -20.07 -26.95 13.32
N LEU A 520 -19.47 -28.14 13.41
CA LEU A 520 -18.36 -28.56 12.54
C LEU A 520 -18.71 -28.50 11.05
N ASP A 521 -19.90 -28.96 10.69
CA ASP A 521 -20.36 -28.91 9.30
C ASP A 521 -20.58 -27.50 8.80
N THR A 522 -21.14 -26.64 9.65
CA THR A 522 -21.31 -25.21 9.31
C THR A 522 -19.97 -24.50 9.17
N GLY A 523 -19.02 -24.77 10.06
CA GLY A 523 -17.66 -24.24 9.93
C GLY A 523 -17.00 -24.66 8.62
N TYR A 524 -17.15 -25.95 8.26
CA TYR A 524 -16.69 -26.44 6.95
C TYR A 524 -17.35 -25.69 5.77
N LEU A 525 -18.67 -25.45 5.81
CA LEU A 525 -19.36 -24.66 4.79
C LEU A 525 -18.87 -23.21 4.75
N LEU A 526 -18.71 -22.57 5.90
CA LEU A 526 -18.16 -21.20 5.96
C LEU A 526 -16.76 -21.14 5.36
N ARG A 527 -15.89 -22.10 5.66
CA ARG A 527 -14.53 -22.13 5.09
C ARG A 527 -14.54 -22.37 3.58
N GLU A 528 -15.18 -23.44 3.12
CA GLU A 528 -15.03 -23.92 1.75
C GLU A 528 -16.00 -23.26 0.77
N ALA A 529 -17.23 -22.94 1.19
CA ALA A 529 -18.22 -22.35 0.31
C ALA A 529 -18.24 -20.81 0.38
N PHE A 530 -17.79 -20.21 1.49
CA PHE A 530 -17.82 -18.76 1.66
C PHE A 530 -16.42 -18.13 1.69
N LEU A 531 -15.54 -18.49 2.64
CA LEU A 531 -14.26 -17.80 2.84
C LEU A 531 -13.23 -18.09 1.74
N GLN A 532 -13.16 -19.33 1.25
CA GLN A 532 -12.22 -19.70 0.22
C GLN A 532 -12.53 -19.02 -1.11
N GLN A 533 -11.56 -18.29 -1.65
CA GLN A 533 -11.60 -17.65 -2.97
C GLN A 533 -10.49 -18.19 -3.88
N SER A 534 -10.45 -17.71 -5.12
CA SER A 534 -9.38 -18.01 -6.07
C SER A 534 -8.80 -16.70 -6.60
N ALA A 535 -7.50 -16.48 -6.43
CA ALA A 535 -6.82 -15.30 -6.95
C ALA A 535 -6.80 -15.24 -8.49
N PHE A 536 -7.04 -16.38 -9.17
CA PHE A 536 -6.88 -16.54 -10.62
C PHE A 536 -8.20 -16.70 -11.38
N SER A 537 -9.33 -16.53 -10.71
CA SER A 537 -10.66 -16.61 -11.33
C SER A 537 -11.49 -15.36 -11.03
N ASP A 538 -12.70 -15.28 -11.58
CA ASP A 538 -13.64 -14.19 -11.30
C ASP A 538 -14.02 -14.08 -9.82
N ASP A 539 -13.83 -15.15 -9.04
CA ASP A 539 -14.02 -15.15 -7.59
C ASP A 539 -12.89 -14.43 -6.83
N ALA A 540 -11.86 -13.92 -7.52
CA ALA A 540 -10.84 -13.07 -6.90
C ALA A 540 -11.40 -11.77 -6.31
N PHE A 541 -12.53 -11.30 -6.83
CA PHE A 541 -13.29 -10.17 -6.31
C PHE A 541 -14.75 -10.58 -6.07
N CYS A 542 -15.22 -10.44 -4.85
CA CYS A 542 -16.60 -10.69 -4.49
C CYS A 542 -17.30 -9.38 -4.07
N PRO A 543 -18.29 -8.89 -4.83
CA PRO A 543 -19.06 -7.69 -4.44
C PRO A 543 -19.78 -7.90 -3.10
N LEU A 544 -19.91 -6.83 -2.29
CA LEU A 544 -20.53 -6.90 -0.96
C LEU A 544 -21.93 -7.53 -0.96
N GLU A 545 -22.76 -7.18 -1.94
CA GLU A 545 -24.10 -7.76 -2.07
C GLU A 545 -24.05 -9.29 -2.27
N LYS A 546 -23.09 -9.76 -3.08
CA LYS A 546 -22.85 -11.21 -3.26
C LYS A 546 -22.38 -11.85 -1.96
N GLN A 547 -21.47 -11.20 -1.23
CA GLN A 547 -21.00 -11.66 0.09
C GLN A 547 -22.17 -11.80 1.06
N PHE A 548 -23.07 -10.82 1.10
CA PHE A 548 -24.27 -10.85 1.93
C PHE A 548 -25.19 -12.03 1.61
N PHE A 549 -25.53 -12.23 0.34
CA PHE A 549 -26.39 -13.33 -0.08
C PHE A 549 -25.79 -14.69 0.27
N MET A 550 -24.51 -14.88 -0.01
CA MET A 550 -23.81 -16.13 0.30
C MET A 550 -23.82 -16.42 1.80
N LEU A 551 -23.44 -15.45 2.61
CA LEU A 551 -23.39 -15.59 4.07
C LEU A 551 -24.78 -15.88 4.65
N ARG A 552 -25.80 -15.15 4.21
CA ARG A 552 -27.18 -15.33 4.66
C ARG A 552 -27.72 -16.73 4.34
N LEU A 553 -27.44 -17.28 3.13
CA LEU A 553 -27.85 -18.62 2.75
C LEU A 553 -27.15 -19.70 3.59
N VAL A 554 -25.85 -19.58 3.82
CA VAL A 554 -25.10 -20.53 4.66
C VAL A 554 -25.62 -20.51 6.09
N LEU A 555 -25.87 -19.34 6.68
CA LEU A 555 -26.37 -19.24 8.05
C LEU A 555 -27.84 -19.62 8.18
N ALA A 556 -28.68 -19.37 7.16
CA ALA A 556 -30.05 -19.87 7.12
C ALA A 556 -30.08 -21.42 7.09
N TYR A 557 -29.21 -22.04 6.28
CA TYR A 557 -29.04 -23.50 6.25
C TYR A 557 -28.58 -24.03 7.62
N HIS A 558 -27.61 -23.41 8.27
CA HIS A 558 -27.22 -23.75 9.65
C HIS A 558 -28.42 -23.74 10.59
N GLY A 559 -29.22 -22.69 10.56
CA GLY A 559 -30.42 -22.54 11.39
C GLY A 559 -31.42 -23.67 11.17
N ALA A 560 -31.66 -24.06 9.91
CA ALA A 560 -32.55 -25.15 9.52
C ALA A 560 -32.05 -26.51 10.02
N VAL A 561 -30.80 -26.87 9.80
CA VAL A 561 -30.20 -28.15 10.29
C VAL A 561 -30.24 -28.19 11.82
N LYS A 562 -29.85 -27.10 12.50
CA LYS A 562 -29.88 -27.00 13.95
C LYS A 562 -31.29 -27.17 14.54
N GLN A 563 -32.31 -26.63 13.87
CA GLN A 563 -33.70 -26.77 14.28
C GLN A 563 -34.16 -28.25 14.15
N HIS A 564 -33.85 -28.92 13.04
CA HIS A 564 -34.21 -30.33 12.83
C HIS A 564 -33.58 -31.25 13.87
N VAL A 565 -32.29 -31.11 14.12
CA VAL A 565 -31.53 -31.88 15.12
C VAL A 565 -32.09 -31.63 16.53
N ARG A 566 -32.31 -30.37 16.93
CA ARG A 566 -32.85 -30.02 18.26
C ARG A 566 -34.27 -30.51 18.49
N SER A 567 -35.10 -30.53 17.46
CA SER A 567 -36.47 -31.05 17.56
C SER A 567 -36.54 -32.56 17.58
N GLY A 568 -35.43 -33.27 17.39
CA GLY A 568 -35.37 -34.74 17.28
C GLY A 568 -36.02 -35.28 16.03
N ARG A 569 -36.23 -34.44 15.01
CA ARG A 569 -36.88 -34.83 13.76
C ARG A 569 -35.97 -35.71 12.89
N CYS A 570 -34.71 -35.44 12.83
CA CYS A 570 -33.69 -36.25 12.19
C CYS A 570 -32.38 -36.23 12.98
N THR A 571 -31.58 -37.26 12.85
CA THR A 571 -30.18 -37.27 13.26
C THR A 571 -29.39 -36.36 12.34
N PHE A 572 -28.19 -35.95 12.74
CA PHE A 572 -27.31 -35.12 11.91
C PHE A 572 -27.09 -35.75 10.51
N ASP A 573 -26.76 -37.06 10.46
CA ASP A 573 -26.48 -37.77 9.20
C ASP A 573 -27.70 -37.82 8.27
N GLN A 574 -28.90 -38.02 8.83
CA GLN A 574 -30.15 -37.98 8.07
C GLN A 574 -30.42 -36.57 7.51
N CYS A 575 -30.22 -35.51 8.33
CA CYS A 575 -30.39 -34.14 7.89
C CYS A 575 -29.45 -33.79 6.72
N ILE A 576 -28.19 -34.25 6.77
CA ILE A 576 -27.20 -34.00 5.70
C ILE A 576 -27.59 -34.74 4.40
N GLN A 577 -28.12 -35.96 4.49
CA GLN A 577 -28.60 -36.72 3.32
C GLN A 577 -29.81 -36.04 2.68
N GLU A 578 -30.81 -35.68 3.47
CA GLU A 578 -32.03 -35.01 3.00
C GLU A 578 -31.74 -33.65 2.37
N SER A 579 -30.84 -32.87 2.96
CA SER A 579 -30.48 -31.53 2.48
C SER A 579 -29.36 -31.52 1.43
N ALA A 580 -28.90 -32.67 0.94
CA ALA A 580 -27.81 -32.78 -0.03
C ALA A 580 -27.99 -31.92 -1.31
N PRO A 581 -29.19 -31.70 -1.87
CA PRO A 581 -29.39 -30.79 -3.00
C PRO A 581 -29.11 -29.33 -2.62
N ILE A 582 -29.63 -28.87 -1.47
CA ILE A 582 -29.41 -27.52 -0.96
C ILE A 582 -27.91 -27.28 -0.72
N ARG A 583 -27.26 -28.23 -0.04
CA ARG A 583 -25.83 -28.17 0.26
C ARG A 583 -24.98 -28.05 -1.02
N ARG A 584 -25.29 -28.81 -2.08
CA ARG A 584 -24.59 -28.67 -3.37
C ARG A 584 -24.77 -27.29 -3.97
N SER A 585 -25.94 -26.67 -3.84
CA SER A 585 -26.19 -25.32 -4.30
C SER A 585 -25.33 -24.31 -3.54
N LEU A 586 -25.16 -24.48 -2.21
CA LEU A 586 -24.30 -23.57 -1.41
C LEU A 586 -22.84 -23.57 -1.88
N PHE A 587 -22.26 -24.71 -2.25
CA PHE A 587 -20.89 -24.77 -2.79
C PHE A 587 -20.74 -24.10 -4.16
N ARG A 588 -21.83 -24.02 -4.94
CA ARG A 588 -21.83 -23.42 -6.27
C ARG A 588 -22.02 -21.90 -6.25
N LEU A 589 -22.40 -21.29 -5.11
CA LEU A 589 -22.65 -19.85 -5.01
C LEU A 589 -21.44 -19.00 -5.43
N LYS A 590 -20.23 -19.45 -5.13
CA LYS A 590 -19.01 -18.74 -5.50
C LYS A 590 -18.77 -18.68 -7.02
N GLU A 591 -19.27 -19.65 -7.76
CA GLU A 591 -19.15 -19.73 -9.23
C GLU A 591 -20.20 -18.87 -9.95
N MET A 592 -21.28 -18.49 -9.29
CA MET A 592 -22.35 -17.67 -9.85
C MET A 592 -21.91 -16.21 -9.95
N THR A 593 -22.36 -15.52 -10.99
CA THR A 593 -22.25 -14.06 -11.05
C THR A 593 -23.20 -13.41 -10.03
N LEU A 594 -23.01 -12.11 -9.74
CA LEU A 594 -23.91 -11.39 -8.83
C LEU A 594 -25.36 -11.41 -9.34
N ASP A 595 -25.57 -11.23 -10.64
CA ASP A 595 -26.92 -11.16 -11.22
C ASP A 595 -27.61 -12.53 -11.19
N GLU A 596 -26.88 -13.59 -11.48
CA GLU A 596 -27.39 -14.98 -11.32
C GLU A 596 -27.77 -15.28 -9.88
N LEU A 597 -26.90 -14.90 -8.93
CA LEU A 597 -27.18 -15.12 -7.51
C LEU A 597 -28.36 -14.27 -7.02
N ARG A 598 -28.43 -13.00 -7.44
CA ARG A 598 -29.57 -12.10 -7.11
C ARG A 598 -30.90 -12.69 -7.58
N ALA A 599 -30.93 -13.28 -8.77
CA ALA A 599 -32.12 -13.93 -9.30
C ALA A 599 -32.47 -15.24 -8.54
N ALA A 600 -31.47 -16.05 -8.18
CA ALA A 600 -31.66 -17.33 -7.51
C ALA A 600 -31.87 -17.23 -5.99
N PHE A 601 -31.46 -16.14 -5.36
CA PHE A 601 -31.44 -15.97 -3.91
C PHE A 601 -32.82 -16.18 -3.25
N PRO A 602 -33.93 -15.58 -3.72
CA PRO A 602 -35.24 -15.78 -3.09
C PRO A 602 -35.66 -17.25 -3.12
N ASP A 603 -35.45 -17.95 -4.22
CA ASP A 603 -35.82 -19.34 -4.40
C ASP A 603 -34.97 -20.27 -3.50
N LEU A 604 -33.66 -20.03 -3.43
CA LEU A 604 -32.76 -20.80 -2.57
C LEU A 604 -33.10 -20.59 -1.09
N LEU A 605 -33.39 -19.35 -0.67
CA LEU A 605 -33.79 -19.06 0.70
C LEU A 605 -35.13 -19.75 1.03
N ALA A 606 -36.12 -19.65 0.12
CA ALA A 606 -37.40 -20.33 0.29
C ALA A 606 -37.27 -21.85 0.37
N GLN A 607 -36.39 -22.47 -0.42
CA GLN A 607 -36.10 -23.91 -0.34
C GLN A 607 -35.56 -24.31 1.04
N ILE A 608 -34.63 -23.51 1.59
CA ILE A 608 -34.06 -23.74 2.93
C ILE A 608 -35.17 -23.61 3.99
N GLU A 609 -36.01 -22.57 3.91
CA GLU A 609 -37.12 -22.34 4.85
C GLU A 609 -38.19 -23.39 4.77
N HIS A 610 -38.59 -23.83 3.56
CA HIS A 610 -39.55 -24.92 3.38
C HIS A 610 -39.02 -26.23 3.97
N TRP A 611 -37.75 -26.56 3.70
CA TRP A 611 -37.15 -27.73 4.30
C TRP A 611 -37.11 -27.63 5.83
N SER A 612 -36.80 -26.46 6.40
CA SER A 612 -36.78 -26.25 7.85
C SER A 612 -38.14 -26.45 8.50
N GLN A 613 -39.25 -26.14 7.78
CA GLN A 613 -40.63 -26.33 8.24
C GLN A 613 -41.17 -27.75 8.02
N GLY A 614 -40.41 -28.59 7.32
CA GLY A 614 -40.80 -29.97 7.02
C GLY A 614 -41.90 -30.12 5.97
N ARG A 615 -42.03 -29.16 5.12
CA ARG A 615 -42.87 -29.21 3.94
C ARG A 615 -42.01 -29.72 2.78
N HIS A 616 -42.30 -30.92 2.30
CA HIS A 616 -41.67 -31.52 1.13
C HIS A 616 -42.24 -30.93 -0.14
#